data_4cf79eabe7b406173fbc893fc0a68445
#
_entry.id   4cf79eabe7b406173fbc893fc0a68445
#
_cell.length_a   1.000
_cell.length_b   1.000
_cell.length_c   1.000
_cell.angle_alpha   90.00
_cell.angle_beta   90.00
_cell.angle_gamma   90.00
#
_symmetry.space_group_name_H-M   'P 1'
#
loop_
_entity.id
_entity.type
_entity.pdbx_description
1 polymer ?
#
loop_
_entity_poly.entity_id
_entity_poly.type
_entity_poly.pdbx_seq_one_letter_code
_entity_poly.pdbx_strand_id
1 'polypeptide(L)'
;QSQSSDSTQTHEQVKKSAEQSIDGAHLRDNDSLYKVYDDSGVETMYLTVSRGNKSEGTDHSWSEINQYSVDDYAAMRANRYQVNGLLQVGDEQGPVSGELGYGEKAPNATVQVRGQSSSLNKQKNYKIELKSGKGKWRGQRTIALNKHMGEGLRFRNKMAYDLIRGIDQMMGLRTQFVHLYVKDETSGSNSFDDYGLYTQVEQLNKSALQAHGLDKNGQLYKVNYFEFQRDADVIRLADDPKYNLSKFEEKLEVKGNSDHTKLIAMLNQLNDYSVPMSSILGKYFDTENLAYWMAFQLLTGNTDTQSRNMYLYSPTNSDTFYVLDWDNDGMLMRKENQIRNISTGSSWEQGVSNYWGNVLFKRCLQTKSFRDELDKAVKREYRYMSAKRINTMVDHYESITRQYLWRTPDSMYEPLTRAQYDEVAGQLHDEVAQNYRIYKESFDKPMPFFIDAPQAADGKLKFSWDTSYDFRGEDLSYDVTVAKDYLCEDVIFSKTDLALPETVTDLPGDGQYFIRVRARN
;
A
#
# COMPACT_ATOMS: atom_id res chain seq x y z
N GLN A 1 -18.94 -17.98 35.92
CA GLN A 1 -18.86 -19.22 35.10
C GLN A 1 -19.17 -19.03 33.61
N SER A 2 -19.51 -17.82 33.14
CA SER A 2 -19.87 -17.57 31.73
C SER A 2 -18.75 -16.98 30.85
N GLN A 3 -17.59 -16.69 31.42
CA GLN A 3 -16.46 -16.10 30.67
C GLN A 3 -15.46 -17.12 30.11
N SER A 4 -15.53 -18.38 30.53
CA SER A 4 -14.58 -19.40 30.05
C SER A 4 -15.01 -20.12 28.76
N SER A 5 -16.30 -20.03 28.39
CA SER A 5 -16.81 -20.69 27.18
C SER A 5 -16.60 -19.84 25.90
N ASP A 6 -16.58 -18.51 26.00
CA ASP A 6 -16.38 -17.64 24.84
C ASP A 6 -14.92 -17.62 24.34
N SER A 7 -13.95 -17.72 25.27
CA SER A 7 -12.54 -17.76 24.87
C SER A 7 -12.14 -19.06 24.19
N THR A 8 -12.82 -20.16 24.53
CA THR A 8 -12.54 -21.47 23.94
C THR A 8 -13.14 -21.60 22.54
N GLN A 9 -14.31 -21.01 22.29
CA GLN A 9 -14.92 -20.99 20.96
C GLN A 9 -14.12 -20.11 19.97
N THR A 10 -13.59 -18.96 20.42
CA THR A 10 -12.72 -18.11 19.59
C THR A 10 -11.42 -18.80 19.23
N HIS A 11 -10.82 -19.57 20.15
CA HIS A 11 -9.60 -20.33 19.89
C HIS A 11 -9.81 -21.50 18.91
N GLU A 12 -10.93 -22.19 19.00
CA GLU A 12 -11.26 -23.27 18.04
C GLU A 12 -11.62 -22.71 16.65
N GLN A 13 -12.32 -21.59 16.57
CA GLN A 13 -12.61 -20.92 15.29
C GLN A 13 -11.34 -20.36 14.64
N VAL A 14 -10.42 -19.80 15.42
CA VAL A 14 -9.11 -19.35 14.95
C VAL A 14 -8.27 -20.53 14.49
N LYS A 15 -8.28 -21.67 15.20
CA LYS A 15 -7.60 -22.88 14.76
C LYS A 15 -8.20 -23.45 13.48
N LYS A 16 -9.52 -23.53 13.36
CA LYS A 16 -10.19 -24.00 12.13
C LYS A 16 -9.92 -23.09 10.94
N SER A 17 -9.91 -21.79 11.15
CA SER A 17 -9.58 -20.79 10.12
C SER A 17 -8.12 -20.89 9.70
N ALA A 18 -7.18 -21.09 10.65
CA ALA A 18 -5.77 -21.31 10.37
C ALA A 18 -5.53 -22.65 9.65
N GLU A 19 -6.21 -23.71 10.07
CA GLU A 19 -6.15 -25.02 9.41
C GLU A 19 -6.73 -24.95 7.99
N GLN A 20 -7.81 -24.21 7.77
CA GLN A 20 -8.39 -24.00 6.44
C GLN A 20 -7.51 -23.15 5.53
N SER A 21 -6.79 -22.16 6.05
CA SER A 21 -5.85 -21.37 5.26
C SER A 21 -4.54 -22.11 4.97
N ILE A 22 -4.17 -23.09 5.82
CA ILE A 22 -2.99 -23.93 5.64
C ILE A 22 -3.25 -25.07 4.64
N ASP A 23 -4.42 -25.70 4.70
CA ASP A 23 -4.82 -26.77 3.79
C ASP A 23 -5.45 -26.29 2.49
N GLY A 24 -5.88 -25.04 2.45
CA GLY A 24 -6.60 -24.48 1.32
C GLY A 24 -5.67 -23.85 0.29
N ALA A 25 -5.93 -24.12 -0.98
CA ALA A 25 -5.35 -23.37 -2.09
C ALA A 25 -5.78 -21.89 -2.09
N HIS A 26 -6.73 -21.50 -1.22
CA HIS A 26 -7.35 -20.18 -1.20
C HIS A 26 -7.12 -19.45 0.12
N LEU A 27 -6.77 -18.16 0.01
CA LEU A 27 -6.73 -17.27 1.16
C LEU A 27 -8.14 -17.08 1.73
N ARG A 28 -8.26 -17.16 3.06
CA ARG A 28 -9.51 -16.83 3.78
C ARG A 28 -9.18 -16.05 5.04
N ASP A 29 -9.79 -14.88 5.19
CA ASP A 29 -9.67 -14.08 6.40
C ASP A 29 -10.62 -14.58 7.50
N ASN A 30 -10.31 -14.22 8.73
CA ASN A 30 -11.16 -14.49 9.88
C ASN A 30 -12.21 -13.39 10.05
N ASP A 31 -13.38 -13.56 9.47
CA ASP A 31 -14.45 -12.55 9.49
C ASP A 31 -14.91 -12.20 10.92
N SER A 32 -14.82 -13.15 11.87
CA SER A 32 -15.24 -12.90 13.25
C SER A 32 -14.38 -11.85 13.95
N LEU A 33 -13.15 -11.64 13.48
CA LEU A 33 -12.23 -10.66 14.03
C LEU A 33 -12.80 -9.24 14.01
N TYR A 34 -13.54 -8.91 12.96
CA TYR A 34 -14.10 -7.57 12.75
C TYR A 34 -15.40 -7.32 13.52
N LYS A 35 -15.95 -8.36 14.16
CA LYS A 35 -17.22 -8.29 14.91
C LYS A 35 -17.02 -8.14 16.41
N VAL A 36 -15.78 -8.28 16.88
CA VAL A 36 -15.47 -8.25 18.32
C VAL A 36 -15.61 -6.84 18.89
N TYR A 37 -15.23 -5.83 18.10
CA TYR A 37 -15.28 -4.43 18.49
C TYR A 37 -16.03 -3.60 17.47
N ASP A 38 -16.78 -2.61 17.95
CA ASP A 38 -17.40 -1.61 17.08
C ASP A 38 -16.34 -0.56 16.69
N ASP A 39 -15.98 -0.55 15.42
CA ASP A 39 -15.02 0.39 14.84
C ASP A 39 -15.67 1.53 14.05
N SER A 40 -16.99 1.69 14.16
CA SER A 40 -17.75 2.68 13.39
C SER A 40 -17.61 4.11 13.89
N GLY A 41 -17.20 4.29 15.15
CA GLY A 41 -17.05 5.60 15.78
C GLY A 41 -15.60 6.05 15.89
N VAL A 42 -15.36 6.94 16.86
CA VAL A 42 -14.04 7.48 17.19
C VAL A 42 -13.65 7.03 18.58
N GLU A 43 -12.46 6.44 18.71
CA GLU A 43 -11.84 6.18 20.00
C GLU A 43 -10.97 7.39 20.40
N THR A 44 -11.00 7.78 21.65
CA THR A 44 -10.16 8.85 22.16
C THR A 44 -8.94 8.25 22.87
N MET A 45 -7.76 8.68 22.48
CA MET A 45 -6.50 8.23 23.06
C MET A 45 -5.73 9.40 23.67
N TYR A 46 -5.20 9.17 24.86
CA TYR A 46 -4.38 10.10 25.62
C TYR A 46 -2.97 9.55 25.70
N LEU A 47 -2.02 10.26 25.14
CA LEU A 47 -0.61 9.87 25.12
C LEU A 47 0.21 10.87 25.91
N THR A 48 0.77 10.42 27.04
CA THR A 48 1.73 11.21 27.81
C THR A 48 3.14 10.74 27.45
N VAL A 49 3.94 11.62 26.86
CA VAL A 49 5.32 11.30 26.46
C VAL A 49 6.31 11.82 27.48
N SER A 50 7.34 11.03 27.75
CA SER A 50 8.39 11.35 28.71
C SER A 50 9.74 10.83 28.21
N ARG A 51 10.81 11.46 28.70
CA ARG A 51 12.17 11.05 28.38
C ARG A 51 12.50 9.76 29.15
N GLY A 52 12.95 8.74 28.42
CA GLY A 52 13.39 7.48 29.00
C GLY A 52 14.87 7.44 29.27
N ASN A 53 15.54 6.38 28.80
CA ASN A 53 16.95 6.15 29.06
C ASN A 53 17.70 5.73 27.77
N LYS A 54 19.03 5.85 27.80
CA LYS A 54 19.88 5.52 26.64
C LYS A 54 19.86 4.04 26.27
N SER A 55 19.76 3.16 27.27
CA SER A 55 19.81 1.71 27.02
C SER A 55 18.62 1.22 26.21
N GLU A 56 17.48 1.89 26.31
CA GLU A 56 16.27 1.59 25.56
C GLU A 56 16.13 2.46 24.29
N GLY A 57 17.05 3.41 24.07
CA GLY A 57 16.96 4.35 22.96
C GLY A 57 15.83 5.37 23.08
N THR A 58 15.34 5.61 24.29
CA THR A 58 14.20 6.49 24.60
C THR A 58 14.63 7.80 25.28
N ASP A 59 15.92 8.09 25.36
CA ASP A 59 16.46 9.32 25.96
C ASP A 59 16.42 10.49 24.96
N HIS A 60 15.22 10.84 24.55
CA HIS A 60 14.97 11.92 23.58
C HIS A 60 13.80 12.80 24.02
N SER A 61 13.72 14.01 23.48
CA SER A 61 12.56 14.87 23.63
C SER A 61 11.51 14.61 22.54
N TRP A 62 10.27 15.01 22.82
CA TRP A 62 9.20 14.96 21.84
C TRP A 62 9.50 15.85 20.61
N SER A 63 10.02 17.04 20.85
CA SER A 63 10.47 17.94 19.79
C SER A 63 11.51 17.28 18.89
N GLU A 64 12.46 16.57 19.49
CA GLU A 64 13.55 15.89 18.77
C GLU A 64 13.01 14.78 17.85
N ILE A 65 12.12 13.91 18.34
CA ILE A 65 11.58 12.85 17.50
C ILE A 65 10.68 13.37 16.38
N ASN A 66 10.04 14.52 16.55
CA ASN A 66 9.21 15.14 15.54
C ASN A 66 10.00 15.97 14.52
N GLN A 67 11.28 16.22 14.77
CA GLN A 67 12.14 17.03 13.91
C GLN A 67 12.71 16.25 12.72
N TYR A 68 13.03 14.96 12.91
CA TYR A 68 13.81 14.19 11.96
C TYR A 68 12.93 13.33 11.05
N SER A 69 13.27 13.34 9.76
CA SER A 69 12.70 12.45 8.74
C SER A 69 13.51 11.16 8.60
N VAL A 70 13.00 10.21 7.80
CA VAL A 70 13.72 8.98 7.47
C VAL A 70 15.07 9.28 6.80
N ASP A 71 15.13 10.34 5.97
CA ASP A 71 16.36 10.74 5.29
C ASP A 71 17.38 11.30 6.28
N ASP A 72 16.93 12.04 7.29
CA ASP A 72 17.80 12.54 8.37
C ASP A 72 18.45 11.40 9.13
N TYR A 73 17.67 10.36 9.49
CA TYR A 73 18.20 9.19 10.18
C TYR A 73 19.19 8.40 9.32
N ALA A 74 18.93 8.28 8.02
CA ALA A 74 19.86 7.65 7.09
C ALA A 74 21.18 8.42 7.01
N ALA A 75 21.13 9.76 6.94
CA ALA A 75 22.31 10.61 6.93
C ALA A 75 23.11 10.51 8.23
N MET A 76 22.44 10.44 9.37
CA MET A 76 23.06 10.27 10.70
C MET A 76 23.51 8.84 10.96
N ARG A 77 23.15 7.87 10.13
CA ARG A 77 23.34 6.43 10.33
C ARG A 77 22.79 5.97 11.69
N ALA A 78 21.62 6.48 12.04
CA ALA A 78 20.96 6.22 13.31
C ALA A 78 19.61 5.55 13.10
N ASN A 79 19.19 4.77 14.10
CA ASN A 79 17.80 4.29 14.18
C ASN A 79 16.90 5.44 14.57
N ARG A 80 15.61 5.33 14.25
CA ARG A 80 14.63 6.33 14.64
C ARG A 80 14.62 6.51 16.15
N TYR A 81 14.67 7.76 16.58
CA TYR A 81 14.59 8.13 17.99
C TYR A 81 13.22 7.80 18.56
N GLN A 82 13.20 7.41 19.82
CA GLN A 82 12.00 7.06 20.55
C GLN A 82 11.91 7.86 21.85
N VAL A 83 10.70 7.97 22.35
CA VAL A 83 10.43 8.44 23.72
C VAL A 83 9.60 7.39 24.44
N ASN A 84 9.55 7.45 25.78
CA ASN A 84 8.58 6.70 26.56
C ASN A 84 7.19 7.31 26.40
N GLY A 85 6.17 6.50 26.49
CA GLY A 85 4.78 6.94 26.45
C GLY A 85 3.93 6.19 27.46
N LEU A 86 2.94 6.90 28.00
CA LEU A 86 1.81 6.29 28.68
C LEU A 86 0.60 6.47 27.78
N LEU A 87 0.13 5.36 27.20
CA LEU A 87 -1.07 5.36 26.37
C LEU A 87 -2.27 4.97 27.21
N GLN A 88 -3.28 5.84 27.22
CA GLN A 88 -4.54 5.65 27.91
C GLN A 88 -5.69 5.81 26.93
N VAL A 89 -6.68 4.95 27.04
CA VAL A 89 -7.86 4.98 26.17
C VAL A 89 -9.07 5.45 26.98
N GLY A 90 -9.91 6.27 26.39
CA GLY A 90 -11.09 6.79 27.05
C GLY A 90 -12.05 7.48 26.10
N ASP A 91 -12.63 8.56 26.58
CA ASP A 91 -13.55 9.43 25.84
C ASP A 91 -13.09 10.90 25.94
N GLU A 92 -13.90 11.82 25.47
CA GLU A 92 -13.56 13.25 25.46
C GLU A 92 -13.44 13.87 26.86
N GLN A 93 -13.85 13.18 27.91
CA GLN A 93 -13.70 13.61 29.30
C GLN A 93 -12.41 13.09 29.94
N GLY A 94 -11.74 12.15 29.34
CA GLY A 94 -10.48 11.58 29.82
C GLY A 94 -10.43 10.05 29.73
N PRO A 95 -9.37 9.44 30.29
CA PRO A 95 -9.26 7.99 30.40
C PRO A 95 -10.45 7.37 31.14
N VAL A 96 -10.90 6.20 30.69
CA VAL A 96 -12.09 5.51 31.21
C VAL A 96 -11.69 4.23 31.93
N SER A 97 -12.33 3.99 33.09
CA SER A 97 -12.12 2.77 33.88
C SER A 97 -12.38 1.50 33.04
N GLY A 98 -11.49 0.53 33.18
CA GLY A 98 -11.54 -0.73 32.43
C GLY A 98 -10.85 -0.68 31.06
N GLU A 99 -10.48 0.51 30.58
CA GLU A 99 -9.73 0.69 29.35
C GLU A 99 -8.21 0.70 29.61
N LEU A 100 -7.44 0.54 28.54
CA LEU A 100 -5.97 0.49 28.59
C LEU A 100 -5.42 1.71 29.34
N GLY A 101 -4.51 1.47 30.27
CA GLY A 101 -3.74 2.51 30.95
C GLY A 101 -4.49 3.29 32.02
N TYR A 102 -5.76 2.97 32.32
CA TYR A 102 -6.53 3.69 33.32
C TYR A 102 -5.87 3.60 34.71
N GLY A 103 -5.70 4.77 35.33
CA GLY A 103 -5.08 4.89 36.66
C GLY A 103 -3.58 4.67 36.69
N GLU A 104 -2.95 4.38 35.58
CA GLU A 104 -1.49 4.22 35.47
C GLU A 104 -0.79 5.58 35.40
N LYS A 105 0.44 5.61 35.95
CA LYS A 105 1.31 6.80 35.94
C LYS A 105 2.65 6.54 35.26
N ALA A 106 3.10 5.28 35.23
CA ALA A 106 4.35 4.88 34.60
C ALA A 106 4.14 4.63 33.10
N PRO A 107 5.16 4.86 32.27
CA PRO A 107 5.09 4.54 30.85
C PRO A 107 4.76 3.06 30.59
N ASN A 108 3.86 2.82 29.64
CA ASN A 108 3.49 1.47 29.18
C ASN A 108 3.89 1.23 27.73
N ALA A 109 4.51 2.21 27.08
CA ALA A 109 4.82 2.14 25.66
C ALA A 109 6.10 2.90 25.30
N THR A 110 6.60 2.63 24.10
CA THR A 110 7.56 3.47 23.38
C THR A 110 6.87 4.11 22.20
N VAL A 111 7.30 5.30 21.78
CA VAL A 111 6.69 6.07 20.69
C VAL A 111 7.76 6.55 19.73
N GLN A 112 7.51 6.38 18.45
CA GLN A 112 8.34 6.94 17.38
C GLN A 112 7.47 7.45 16.24
N VAL A 113 8.03 8.34 15.41
CA VAL A 113 7.44 8.74 14.14
C VAL A 113 7.58 7.57 13.15
N ARG A 114 6.54 7.31 12.39
CA ARG A 114 6.53 6.23 11.39
C ARG A 114 6.33 6.76 9.97
N GLY A 115 6.56 5.88 8.99
CA GLY A 115 6.39 6.17 7.58
C GLY A 115 7.68 6.60 6.89
N GLN A 116 7.71 6.51 5.58
CA GLN A 116 8.82 6.96 4.74
C GLN A 116 8.61 8.43 4.34
N SER A 117 7.89 8.69 3.26
CA SER A 117 7.59 10.04 2.81
C SER A 117 6.77 10.84 3.81
N SER A 118 5.87 10.18 4.54
CA SER A 118 5.05 10.84 5.57
C SER A 118 5.87 11.38 6.75
N SER A 119 7.10 10.89 6.95
CA SER A 119 7.99 11.44 7.98
C SER A 119 8.41 12.90 7.72
N LEU A 120 8.23 13.39 6.48
CA LEU A 120 8.45 14.79 6.09
C LEU A 120 7.24 15.70 6.36
N ASN A 121 6.08 15.15 6.65
CA ASN A 121 4.85 15.89 6.83
C ASN A 121 4.87 16.74 8.12
N LYS A 122 4.11 17.82 8.13
CA LYS A 122 3.97 18.69 9.31
C LYS A 122 3.25 17.99 10.47
N GLN A 123 2.18 17.26 10.15
CA GLN A 123 1.55 16.36 11.11
C GLN A 123 2.11 14.95 10.90
N LYS A 124 2.68 14.38 11.96
CA LYS A 124 3.38 13.09 11.87
C LYS A 124 2.43 11.92 12.08
N ASN A 125 2.79 10.80 11.48
CA ASN A 125 2.26 9.48 11.85
C ASN A 125 3.09 8.93 13.00
N TYR A 126 2.45 8.19 13.92
CA TYR A 126 3.12 7.64 15.08
C TYR A 126 2.97 6.12 15.17
N LYS A 127 4.03 5.48 15.63
CA LYS A 127 4.02 4.09 16.06
C LYS A 127 4.15 4.07 17.59
N ILE A 128 3.12 3.57 18.24
CA ILE A 128 3.07 3.37 19.69
C ILE A 128 3.17 1.87 19.93
N GLU A 129 4.23 1.45 20.61
CA GLU A 129 4.45 0.02 20.89
C GLU A 129 4.34 -0.22 22.39
N LEU A 130 3.31 -0.97 22.78
CA LEU A 130 3.11 -1.35 24.18
C LEU A 130 4.22 -2.29 24.62
N LYS A 131 4.82 -1.99 25.79
CA LYS A 131 5.87 -2.80 26.39
C LYS A 131 5.31 -4.17 26.80
N SER A 132 6.15 -5.19 26.76
CA SER A 132 5.77 -6.55 27.15
C SER A 132 5.21 -6.55 28.58
N GLY A 133 4.07 -7.20 28.78
CA GLY A 133 3.40 -7.28 30.08
C GLY A 133 2.63 -6.02 30.49
N LYS A 134 2.56 -4.99 29.64
CA LYS A 134 1.86 -3.74 29.93
C LYS A 134 0.49 -3.62 29.27
N GLY A 135 -0.04 -4.75 28.78
CA GLY A 135 -1.36 -4.79 28.16
C GLY A 135 -1.33 -4.74 26.64
N LYS A 136 -2.53 -4.79 26.09
CA LYS A 136 -2.78 -4.72 24.64
C LYS A 136 -4.05 -3.88 24.43
N TRP A 137 -4.13 -3.24 23.27
CA TRP A 137 -5.37 -2.62 22.83
C TRP A 137 -5.98 -3.46 21.72
N ARG A 138 -7.16 -4.02 21.97
CA ARG A 138 -7.86 -4.92 21.03
C ARG A 138 -6.96 -6.04 20.49
N GLY A 139 -6.17 -6.63 21.39
CA GLY A 139 -5.23 -7.68 21.06
C GLY A 139 -3.96 -7.23 20.34
N GLN A 140 -3.74 -5.93 20.17
CA GLN A 140 -2.61 -5.36 19.47
C GLN A 140 -1.63 -4.71 20.44
N ARG A 141 -0.33 -4.98 20.29
CA ARG A 141 0.74 -4.28 20.99
C ARG A 141 1.28 -3.10 20.22
N THR A 142 1.22 -3.15 18.89
CA THR A 142 1.65 -2.07 18.02
C THR A 142 0.44 -1.29 17.55
N ILE A 143 0.37 -0.03 17.93
CA ILE A 143 -0.68 0.90 17.53
C ILE A 143 -0.08 1.91 16.56
N ALA A 144 -0.45 1.79 15.28
CA ALA A 144 -0.01 2.70 14.24
C ALA A 144 -1.10 3.73 13.95
N LEU A 145 -0.79 5.00 14.19
CA LEU A 145 -1.69 6.11 13.96
C LEU A 145 -1.26 6.90 12.72
N ASN A 146 -2.14 6.96 11.73
CA ASN A 146 -1.88 7.61 10.45
C ASN A 146 -2.73 8.86 10.29
N LYS A 147 -2.11 9.94 9.87
CA LYS A 147 -2.77 11.22 9.63
C LYS A 147 -3.37 11.33 8.23
N HIS A 148 -2.83 10.57 7.27
CA HIS A 148 -3.22 10.59 5.86
C HIS A 148 -3.18 12.00 5.25
N MET A 149 -2.11 12.75 5.51
CA MET A 149 -1.98 14.12 5.01
C MET A 149 -1.91 14.22 3.49
N GLY A 150 -1.61 13.13 2.79
CA GLY A 150 -1.54 13.08 1.33
C GLY A 150 -2.89 13.17 0.63
N GLU A 151 -4.02 13.00 1.35
CA GLU A 151 -5.36 13.03 0.78
C GLU A 151 -6.32 13.81 1.67
N GLY A 152 -7.26 14.52 1.05
CA GLY A 152 -8.10 15.50 1.76
C GLY A 152 -9.33 14.93 2.47
N LEU A 153 -9.77 13.72 2.13
CA LEU A 153 -10.94 13.11 2.77
C LEU A 153 -10.62 12.47 4.11
N ARG A 154 -9.39 12.05 4.32
CA ARG A 154 -8.86 11.42 5.55
C ARG A 154 -9.46 10.05 5.87
N PHE A 155 -10.36 9.52 5.06
CA PHE A 155 -11.01 8.23 5.31
C PHE A 155 -10.76 7.17 4.22
N ARG A 156 -10.03 7.48 3.16
CA ARG A 156 -9.86 6.55 2.03
C ARG A 156 -9.27 5.21 2.45
N ASN A 157 -8.23 5.21 3.27
CA ASN A 157 -7.60 3.98 3.71
C ASN A 157 -8.55 3.12 4.57
N LYS A 158 -9.28 3.74 5.51
CA LYS A 158 -10.30 3.05 6.30
C LYS A 158 -11.40 2.49 5.40
N MET A 159 -11.89 3.29 4.47
CA MET A 159 -12.92 2.85 3.53
C MET A 159 -12.47 1.64 2.71
N ALA A 160 -11.23 1.63 2.24
CA ALA A 160 -10.65 0.51 1.52
C ALA A 160 -10.67 -0.78 2.35
N TYR A 161 -10.20 -0.73 3.58
CA TYR A 161 -10.18 -1.91 4.44
C TYR A 161 -11.59 -2.35 4.85
N ASP A 162 -12.50 -1.42 5.06
CA ASP A 162 -13.89 -1.76 5.35
C ASP A 162 -14.57 -2.43 4.12
N LEU A 163 -14.25 -2.00 2.90
CA LEU A 163 -14.68 -2.67 1.67
C LEU A 163 -14.07 -4.08 1.54
N ILE A 164 -12.78 -4.21 1.79
CA ILE A 164 -12.05 -5.47 1.64
C ILE A 164 -12.62 -6.57 2.54
N ARG A 165 -13.17 -6.23 3.71
CA ARG A 165 -13.86 -7.20 4.59
C ARG A 165 -14.96 -7.99 3.87
N GLY A 166 -15.62 -7.41 2.88
CA GLY A 166 -16.66 -8.05 2.09
C GLY A 166 -16.16 -8.77 0.84
N ILE A 167 -14.84 -8.90 0.66
CA ILE A 167 -14.21 -9.58 -0.47
C ILE A 167 -13.47 -10.81 0.06
N ASP A 168 -14.07 -11.98 -0.10
CA ASP A 168 -13.60 -13.23 0.51
C ASP A 168 -12.18 -13.63 0.12
N GLN A 169 -11.73 -13.23 -1.08
CA GLN A 169 -10.43 -13.58 -1.64
C GLN A 169 -9.29 -12.68 -1.18
N MET A 170 -9.59 -11.66 -0.38
CA MET A 170 -8.62 -10.70 0.14
C MET A 170 -8.61 -10.72 1.67
N MET A 171 -7.49 -10.32 2.25
CA MET A 171 -7.39 -10.05 3.67
C MET A 171 -7.30 -8.54 3.89
N GLY A 172 -8.20 -7.99 4.71
CA GLY A 172 -8.14 -6.62 5.17
C GLY A 172 -7.37 -6.47 6.48
N LEU A 173 -7.27 -5.25 6.95
CA LEU A 173 -6.73 -4.93 8.27
C LEU A 173 -7.82 -4.23 9.09
N ARG A 174 -7.72 -4.37 10.41
CA ARG A 174 -8.60 -3.63 11.32
C ARG A 174 -8.20 -2.16 11.32
N THR A 175 -9.19 -1.28 11.32
CA THR A 175 -9.01 0.17 11.32
C THR A 175 -9.93 0.82 12.33
N GLN A 176 -9.51 1.97 12.89
CA GLN A 176 -10.30 2.73 13.85
C GLN A 176 -9.96 4.21 13.75
N PHE A 177 -10.96 5.07 13.65
CA PHE A 177 -10.73 6.50 13.85
C PHE A 177 -10.34 6.77 15.29
N VAL A 178 -9.34 7.61 15.49
CA VAL A 178 -8.80 7.97 16.79
C VAL A 178 -8.68 9.49 16.90
N HIS A 179 -9.22 10.06 17.97
CA HIS A 179 -8.92 11.41 18.38
C HIS A 179 -7.76 11.35 19.36
N LEU A 180 -6.61 11.90 18.98
CA LEU A 180 -5.39 11.82 19.77
C LEU A 180 -5.15 13.12 20.54
N TYR A 181 -4.88 12.98 21.84
CA TYR A 181 -4.36 14.03 22.70
C TYR A 181 -2.96 13.66 23.17
N VAL A 182 -2.04 14.61 23.20
CA VAL A 182 -0.65 14.41 23.63
C VAL A 182 -0.27 15.39 24.71
N LYS A 183 0.27 14.87 25.81
CA LYS A 183 0.90 15.66 26.87
C LYS A 183 2.41 15.44 26.78
N ASP A 184 3.16 16.51 26.51
CA ASP A 184 4.61 16.46 26.36
C ASP A 184 5.31 16.82 27.67
N GLU A 185 5.56 15.82 28.50
CA GLU A 185 6.34 16.00 29.73
C GLU A 185 7.83 16.27 29.46
N THR A 186 8.33 15.96 28.24
CA THR A 186 9.73 16.26 27.88
C THR A 186 9.99 17.76 27.77
N SER A 187 8.95 18.55 27.53
CA SER A 187 9.01 20.03 27.52
C SER A 187 8.52 20.66 28.85
N GLY A 188 8.13 19.84 29.84
CA GLY A 188 7.58 20.30 31.10
C GLY A 188 6.08 20.62 31.06
N SER A 189 5.37 20.27 29.98
CA SER A 189 3.92 20.45 29.88
C SER A 189 3.19 19.54 30.88
N ASN A 190 2.10 20.03 31.43
CA ASN A 190 1.20 19.28 32.33
C ASN A 190 -0.23 19.20 31.79
N SER A 191 -0.44 19.57 30.52
CA SER A 191 -1.74 19.55 29.88
C SER A 191 -1.66 18.81 28.52
N PHE A 192 -2.80 18.27 28.10
CA PHE A 192 -2.93 17.62 26.79
C PHE A 192 -3.23 18.63 25.70
N ASP A 193 -2.51 18.52 24.60
CA ASP A 193 -2.78 19.25 23.36
C ASP A 193 -3.59 18.36 22.42
N ASP A 194 -4.53 18.95 21.69
CA ASP A 194 -5.34 18.27 20.68
C ASP A 194 -4.51 18.03 19.42
N TYR A 195 -4.31 16.76 19.07
CA TYR A 195 -3.59 16.35 17.85
C TYR A 195 -4.54 16.01 16.70
N GLY A 196 -5.85 16.13 16.92
CA GLY A 196 -6.85 15.91 15.87
C GLY A 196 -7.14 14.47 15.54
N LEU A 197 -7.63 14.25 14.32
CA LEU A 197 -8.09 12.96 13.85
C LEU A 197 -6.96 12.14 13.24
N TYR A 198 -6.86 10.90 13.69
CA TYR A 198 -6.00 9.86 13.12
C TYR A 198 -6.83 8.66 12.70
N THR A 199 -6.28 7.85 11.81
CA THR A 199 -6.76 6.49 11.59
C THR A 199 -5.73 5.51 12.13
N GLN A 200 -6.14 4.69 13.10
CA GLN A 200 -5.35 3.56 13.53
C GLN A 200 -5.52 2.46 12.49
N VAL A 201 -4.40 1.93 12.00
CA VAL A 201 -4.37 0.80 11.08
C VAL A 201 -3.58 -0.32 11.73
N GLU A 202 -4.16 -1.51 11.75
CA GLU A 202 -3.50 -2.70 12.28
C GLU A 202 -2.15 -2.90 11.60
N GLN A 203 -1.10 -3.08 12.41
CA GLN A 203 0.24 -3.38 11.88
C GLN A 203 0.29 -4.83 11.41
N LEU A 204 0.64 -5.04 10.15
CA LEU A 204 0.78 -6.39 9.61
C LEU A 204 2.08 -7.02 10.11
N ASN A 205 1.94 -7.92 11.06
CA ASN A 205 3.03 -8.63 11.75
C ASN A 205 2.56 -10.04 12.12
N LYS A 206 3.38 -10.78 12.88
CA LYS A 206 3.03 -12.15 13.33
C LYS A 206 1.71 -12.19 14.13
N SER A 207 1.50 -11.21 15.01
CA SER A 207 0.26 -11.13 15.79
C SER A 207 -0.96 -10.91 14.90
N ALA A 208 -0.84 -10.06 13.88
CA ALA A 208 -1.90 -9.83 12.92
C ALA A 208 -2.18 -11.10 12.10
N LEU A 209 -1.16 -11.76 11.59
CA LEU A 209 -1.33 -13.04 10.87
C LEU A 209 -2.11 -14.05 11.72
N GLN A 210 -1.74 -14.21 12.98
CA GLN A 210 -2.43 -15.11 13.88
C GLN A 210 -3.89 -14.69 14.12
N ALA A 211 -4.15 -13.41 14.35
CA ALA A 211 -5.50 -12.90 14.57
C ALA A 211 -6.40 -13.11 13.35
N HIS A 212 -5.84 -13.01 12.16
CA HIS A 212 -6.56 -13.24 10.90
C HIS A 212 -6.68 -14.73 10.52
N GLY A 213 -6.20 -15.64 11.35
CA GLY A 213 -6.27 -17.08 11.12
C GLY A 213 -5.20 -17.62 10.17
N LEU A 214 -4.12 -16.88 9.97
CA LEU A 214 -2.99 -17.28 9.12
C LEU A 214 -1.83 -17.81 9.95
N ASP A 215 -0.92 -18.54 9.28
CA ASP A 215 0.29 -19.06 9.92
C ASP A 215 1.27 -17.94 10.22
N LYS A 216 1.46 -17.62 11.50
CA LYS A 216 2.36 -16.57 11.96
C LYS A 216 3.84 -16.86 11.70
N ASN A 217 4.20 -18.10 11.43
CA ASN A 217 5.59 -18.54 11.22
C ASN A 217 5.96 -18.60 9.74
N GLY A 218 5.04 -18.27 8.84
CA GLY A 218 5.28 -18.21 7.42
C GLY A 218 6.19 -17.07 6.99
N GLN A 219 6.52 -17.05 5.71
CA GLN A 219 7.20 -15.92 5.10
C GLN A 219 6.23 -14.75 4.99
N LEU A 220 6.73 -13.56 5.31
CA LEU A 220 6.00 -12.31 5.15
C LEU A 220 6.97 -11.23 4.70
N TYR A 221 6.75 -10.69 3.51
CA TYR A 221 7.58 -9.64 2.92
C TYR A 221 6.74 -8.41 2.62
N LYS A 222 7.21 -7.24 3.04
CA LYS A 222 6.66 -5.98 2.56
C LYS A 222 7.34 -5.62 1.26
N VAL A 223 6.58 -5.52 0.19
CA VAL A 223 7.09 -5.21 -1.15
C VAL A 223 7.40 -3.72 -1.25
N ASN A 224 8.60 -3.39 -1.72
CA ASN A 224 9.09 -2.02 -1.85
C ASN A 224 9.82 -1.83 -3.17
N TYR A 225 9.16 -1.26 -4.18
CA TYR A 225 9.70 -1.08 -5.53
C TYR A 225 10.30 -2.37 -6.11
N PHE A 226 9.57 -3.47 -5.97
CA PHE A 226 9.97 -4.78 -6.46
C PHE A 226 9.05 -5.24 -7.59
N GLU A 227 9.65 -5.47 -8.76
CA GLU A 227 8.92 -5.84 -9.99
C GLU A 227 8.97 -7.34 -10.29
N PHE A 228 9.26 -8.15 -9.29
CA PHE A 228 9.34 -9.62 -9.39
C PHE A 228 10.38 -10.12 -10.40
N GLN A 229 11.42 -9.34 -10.66
CA GLN A 229 12.60 -9.80 -11.36
C GLN A 229 13.43 -10.71 -10.45
N ARG A 230 14.26 -11.58 -11.06
CA ARG A 230 15.06 -12.51 -10.26
C ARG A 230 16.06 -11.80 -9.34
N ASP A 231 16.64 -10.68 -9.77
CA ASP A 231 17.58 -9.86 -9.00
C ASP A 231 18.60 -10.70 -8.21
N ALA A 232 19.27 -11.63 -8.90
CA ALA A 232 20.10 -12.66 -8.27
C ALA A 232 21.25 -12.12 -7.42
N ASP A 233 21.70 -10.88 -7.66
CA ASP A 233 22.75 -10.24 -6.88
C ASP A 233 22.26 -9.80 -5.50
N VAL A 234 20.97 -9.58 -5.33
CA VAL A 234 20.34 -9.05 -4.12
C VAL A 234 19.48 -10.10 -3.43
N ILE A 235 18.65 -10.81 -4.20
CA ILE A 235 17.75 -11.84 -3.67
C ILE A 235 18.51 -13.15 -3.56
N ARG A 236 19.07 -13.37 -2.37
CA ARG A 236 19.91 -14.51 -2.01
C ARG A 236 19.36 -15.21 -0.78
N LEU A 237 19.76 -16.47 -0.58
CA LEU A 237 19.48 -17.17 0.68
C LEU A 237 20.16 -16.46 1.84
N ALA A 238 19.54 -16.47 3.01
CA ALA A 238 20.08 -15.79 4.20
C ALA A 238 21.42 -16.33 4.67
N ASP A 239 21.76 -17.57 4.35
CA ASP A 239 23.05 -18.21 4.66
C ASP A 239 24.10 -18.04 3.55
N ASP A 240 23.77 -17.41 2.43
CA ASP A 240 24.73 -17.10 1.38
C ASP A 240 25.73 -16.05 1.93
N PRO A 241 27.08 -16.30 1.78
CA PRO A 241 28.08 -15.33 2.24
C PRO A 241 27.96 -13.94 1.65
N LYS A 242 27.32 -13.80 0.48
CA LYS A 242 27.08 -12.52 -0.19
C LYS A 242 25.73 -11.90 0.16
N TYR A 243 24.95 -12.54 1.02
CA TYR A 243 23.66 -11.99 1.47
C TYR A 243 23.87 -10.68 2.21
N ASN A 244 23.13 -9.65 1.82
CA ASN A 244 23.12 -8.36 2.48
C ASN A 244 21.68 -7.98 2.79
N LEU A 245 21.30 -8.06 4.06
CA LEU A 245 19.93 -7.80 4.50
C LEU A 245 19.46 -6.40 4.11
N SER A 246 20.31 -5.40 4.26
CA SER A 246 19.95 -4.01 3.92
C SER A 246 19.59 -3.84 2.44
N LYS A 247 20.36 -4.46 1.55
CA LYS A 247 20.08 -4.44 0.10
C LYS A 247 18.86 -5.28 -0.26
N PHE A 248 18.70 -6.44 0.38
CA PHE A 248 17.52 -7.28 0.21
C PHE A 248 16.26 -6.49 0.61
N GLU A 249 16.30 -5.79 1.72
CA GLU A 249 15.18 -5.03 2.25
C GLU A 249 14.88 -3.74 1.47
N GLU A 250 15.74 -3.31 0.57
CA GLU A 250 15.40 -2.28 -0.42
C GLU A 250 14.30 -2.75 -1.39
N LYS A 251 14.18 -4.06 -1.58
CA LYS A 251 13.18 -4.71 -2.44
C LYS A 251 12.05 -5.34 -1.64
N LEU A 252 12.41 -6.11 -0.62
CA LEU A 252 11.48 -6.89 0.18
C LEU A 252 11.88 -6.80 1.65
N GLU A 253 11.13 -6.08 2.45
CA GLU A 253 11.35 -6.04 3.89
C GLU A 253 10.91 -7.36 4.52
N VAL A 254 11.80 -7.99 5.28
CA VAL A 254 11.54 -9.29 5.94
C VAL A 254 10.75 -9.04 7.22
N LYS A 255 9.48 -9.42 7.22
CA LYS A 255 8.57 -9.26 8.36
C LYS A 255 8.21 -10.59 9.04
N GLY A 256 8.51 -11.69 8.39
CA GLY A 256 8.26 -13.04 8.88
C GLY A 256 9.51 -13.90 8.85
N ASN A 257 9.36 -15.15 8.47
CA ASN A 257 10.43 -16.12 8.37
C ASN A 257 11.49 -15.67 7.34
N SER A 258 12.76 -15.80 7.69
CA SER A 258 13.90 -15.39 6.85
C SER A 258 14.42 -16.49 5.93
N ASP A 259 13.75 -17.63 5.83
CA ASP A 259 14.05 -18.64 4.84
C ASP A 259 13.49 -18.23 3.47
N HIS A 260 14.37 -17.84 2.56
CA HIS A 260 14.01 -17.32 1.24
C HIS A 260 13.98 -18.40 0.14
N THR A 261 14.05 -19.67 0.50
CA THR A 261 14.10 -20.78 -0.47
C THR A 261 12.89 -20.78 -1.41
N LYS A 262 11.68 -20.65 -0.86
CA LYS A 262 10.45 -20.62 -1.66
C LYS A 262 10.37 -19.39 -2.57
N LEU A 263 10.78 -18.25 -2.05
CA LEU A 263 10.80 -16.99 -2.80
C LEU A 263 11.71 -17.12 -4.03
N ILE A 264 12.92 -17.63 -3.84
CA ILE A 264 13.89 -17.81 -4.93
C ILE A 264 13.39 -18.84 -5.95
N ALA A 265 12.82 -19.95 -5.48
CA ALA A 265 12.24 -20.97 -6.38
C ALA A 265 11.13 -20.37 -7.24
N MET A 266 10.24 -19.60 -6.64
CA MET A 266 9.16 -18.90 -7.36
C MET A 266 9.74 -17.90 -8.38
N LEU A 267 10.69 -17.07 -7.99
CA LEU A 267 11.30 -16.07 -8.87
C LEU A 267 12.07 -16.72 -10.02
N ASN A 268 12.75 -17.82 -9.77
CA ASN A 268 13.46 -18.57 -10.82
C ASN A 268 12.48 -19.05 -11.92
N GLN A 269 11.35 -19.63 -11.51
CA GLN A 269 10.35 -20.09 -12.47
C GLN A 269 9.61 -18.92 -13.15
N LEU A 270 9.27 -17.91 -12.39
CA LEU A 270 8.57 -16.72 -12.92
C LEU A 270 9.40 -16.00 -13.98
N ASN A 271 10.73 -15.98 -13.84
CA ASN A 271 11.63 -15.33 -14.77
C ASN A 271 12.14 -16.28 -15.86
N ASP A 272 11.73 -17.52 -15.88
CA ASP A 272 11.96 -18.48 -16.95
C ASP A 272 10.75 -18.52 -17.89
N TYR A 273 10.84 -17.82 -19.01
CA TYR A 273 9.73 -17.68 -19.95
C TYR A 273 9.42 -18.98 -20.70
N SER A 274 10.25 -20.03 -20.58
CA SER A 274 9.94 -21.36 -21.10
C SER A 274 8.92 -22.12 -20.22
N VAL A 275 8.77 -21.71 -18.96
CA VAL A 275 7.79 -22.29 -18.02
C VAL A 275 6.43 -21.63 -18.25
N PRO A 276 5.37 -22.41 -18.55
CA PRO A 276 4.03 -21.83 -18.72
C PRO A 276 3.55 -21.14 -17.44
N MET A 277 3.00 -19.93 -17.56
CA MET A 277 2.50 -19.19 -16.41
C MET A 277 1.38 -19.92 -15.68
N SER A 278 0.56 -20.70 -16.39
CA SER A 278 -0.50 -21.51 -15.79
C SER A 278 0.03 -22.50 -14.73
N SER A 279 1.21 -23.07 -14.95
CA SER A 279 1.84 -23.98 -13.99
C SER A 279 2.42 -23.23 -12.78
N ILE A 280 2.92 -22.02 -12.96
CA ILE A 280 3.41 -21.15 -11.89
C ILE A 280 2.24 -20.68 -11.01
N LEU A 281 1.14 -20.28 -11.61
CA LEU A 281 -0.09 -19.90 -10.90
C LEU A 281 -0.64 -21.06 -10.07
N GLY A 282 -0.62 -22.27 -10.60
CA GLY A 282 -1.12 -23.44 -9.86
C GLY A 282 -0.22 -23.89 -8.70
N LYS A 283 1.05 -23.49 -8.69
CA LYS A 283 2.02 -23.92 -7.69
C LYS A 283 2.38 -22.84 -6.68
N TYR A 284 2.65 -21.63 -7.14
CA TYR A 284 3.23 -20.56 -6.32
C TYR A 284 2.28 -19.43 -5.98
N PHE A 285 1.10 -19.39 -6.58
CA PHE A 285 0.13 -18.32 -6.31
C PHE A 285 -1.28 -18.86 -6.23
N ASP A 286 -2.10 -18.20 -5.43
CA ASP A 286 -3.56 -18.33 -5.48
C ASP A 286 -4.09 -17.38 -6.55
N THR A 287 -4.55 -17.95 -7.67
CA THR A 287 -5.05 -17.15 -8.81
C THR A 287 -6.21 -16.26 -8.43
N GLU A 288 -7.15 -16.75 -7.61
CA GLU A 288 -8.27 -15.94 -7.12
C GLU A 288 -7.78 -14.75 -6.30
N ASN A 289 -6.87 -15.00 -5.36
CA ASN A 289 -6.32 -13.93 -4.52
C ASN A 289 -5.65 -12.83 -5.36
N LEU A 290 -4.79 -13.22 -6.32
CA LEU A 290 -4.14 -12.28 -7.23
C LEU A 290 -5.16 -11.48 -8.05
N ALA A 291 -6.14 -12.18 -8.62
CA ALA A 291 -7.16 -11.56 -9.48
C ALA A 291 -8.02 -10.56 -8.71
N TYR A 292 -8.49 -10.93 -7.51
CA TYR A 292 -9.33 -10.06 -6.69
C TYR A 292 -8.55 -8.87 -6.12
N TRP A 293 -7.29 -9.09 -5.72
CA TRP A 293 -6.43 -7.98 -5.32
C TRP A 293 -6.21 -6.98 -6.46
N MET A 294 -5.88 -7.47 -7.66
CA MET A 294 -5.68 -6.60 -8.83
C MET A 294 -6.98 -5.89 -9.21
N ALA A 295 -8.11 -6.59 -9.19
CA ALA A 295 -9.42 -6.02 -9.46
C ALA A 295 -9.74 -4.84 -8.52
N PHE A 296 -9.43 -4.99 -7.25
CA PHE A 296 -9.63 -3.92 -6.26
C PHE A 296 -8.78 -2.69 -6.59
N GLN A 297 -7.51 -2.89 -6.93
CA GLN A 297 -6.63 -1.78 -7.31
C GLN A 297 -7.10 -1.09 -8.60
N LEU A 298 -7.53 -1.87 -9.58
CA LEU A 298 -8.06 -1.34 -10.85
C LEU A 298 -9.32 -0.50 -10.64
N LEU A 299 -10.27 -0.99 -9.86
CA LEU A 299 -11.55 -0.31 -9.61
C LEU A 299 -11.40 0.92 -8.71
N THR A 300 -10.46 0.90 -7.79
CA THR A 300 -10.19 2.05 -6.92
C THR A 300 -9.18 3.03 -7.54
N GLY A 301 -8.59 2.68 -8.67
CA GLY A 301 -7.59 3.52 -9.33
C GLY A 301 -6.35 3.77 -8.47
N ASN A 302 -6.01 2.82 -7.58
CA ASN A 302 -4.84 2.91 -6.73
C ASN A 302 -3.59 2.52 -7.54
N THR A 303 -3.04 3.47 -8.28
CA THR A 303 -1.99 3.24 -9.26
C THR A 303 -0.61 2.96 -8.65
N ASP A 304 -0.41 3.30 -7.38
CA ASP A 304 0.86 3.07 -6.67
C ASP A 304 1.06 1.62 -6.21
N THR A 305 0.42 0.66 -6.87
CA THR A 305 0.43 -0.75 -6.51
C THR A 305 1.12 -1.65 -7.54
N GLN A 306 1.78 -1.07 -8.55
CA GLN A 306 2.46 -1.84 -9.59
C GLN A 306 3.73 -2.55 -9.09
N SER A 307 4.36 -2.05 -8.01
CA SER A 307 5.60 -2.62 -7.46
C SER A 307 5.77 -2.39 -5.95
N ARG A 308 4.74 -1.90 -5.28
CA ARG A 308 4.73 -1.62 -3.83
C ARG A 308 3.31 -1.61 -3.28
N ASN A 309 3.15 -1.27 -2.01
CA ASN A 309 1.87 -1.20 -1.31
C ASN A 309 1.14 -2.54 -1.28
N MET A 310 1.90 -3.59 -1.05
CA MET A 310 1.43 -4.94 -0.84
C MET A 310 2.41 -5.72 0.01
N TYR A 311 1.94 -6.82 0.58
CA TYR A 311 2.78 -7.82 1.23
C TYR A 311 2.66 -9.14 0.49
N LEU A 312 3.74 -9.92 0.49
CA LEU A 312 3.73 -11.31 0.08
C LEU A 312 3.75 -12.19 1.33
N TYR A 313 2.82 -13.10 1.40
CA TYR A 313 2.70 -14.05 2.49
C TYR A 313 2.72 -15.48 1.96
N SER A 314 3.41 -16.39 2.65
CA SER A 314 3.38 -17.82 2.35
C SER A 314 3.42 -18.63 3.64
N PRO A 315 2.46 -19.53 3.90
CA PRO A 315 2.49 -20.38 5.08
C PRO A 315 3.64 -21.39 5.01
N THR A 316 4.08 -21.92 6.17
CA THR A 316 5.25 -22.80 6.27
C THR A 316 5.11 -24.11 5.50
N ASN A 317 3.89 -24.64 5.39
CA ASN A 317 3.62 -25.94 4.80
C ASN A 317 3.17 -25.90 3.33
N SER A 318 3.29 -24.76 2.68
CA SER A 318 2.88 -24.58 1.28
C SER A 318 3.92 -23.76 0.53
N ASP A 319 4.00 -23.96 -0.79
CA ASP A 319 4.80 -23.13 -1.69
C ASP A 319 4.02 -21.91 -2.19
N THR A 320 2.73 -21.80 -1.87
CA THR A 320 1.84 -20.77 -2.37
C THR A 320 2.08 -19.43 -1.69
N PHE A 321 2.23 -18.38 -2.50
CA PHE A 321 2.26 -16.99 -2.06
C PHE A 321 0.90 -16.34 -2.26
N TYR A 322 0.55 -15.50 -1.29
CA TYR A 322 -0.65 -14.67 -1.31
C TYR A 322 -0.24 -13.20 -1.27
N VAL A 323 -0.99 -12.36 -1.96
CA VAL A 323 -0.84 -10.90 -1.89
C VAL A 323 -1.80 -10.38 -0.83
N LEU A 324 -1.25 -9.65 0.13
CA LEU A 324 -2.01 -8.96 1.17
C LEU A 324 -1.99 -7.46 0.88
N ASP A 325 -3.14 -6.83 1.01
CA ASP A 325 -3.33 -5.41 0.69
C ASP A 325 -2.64 -4.51 1.72
N TRP A 326 -2.06 -3.41 1.23
CA TRP A 326 -1.41 -2.41 2.08
C TRP A 326 -1.47 -1.03 1.45
N ASP A 327 -1.81 -0.02 2.27
CA ASP A 327 -1.80 1.40 1.94
C ASP A 327 -2.69 1.80 0.75
N ASN A 328 -3.90 2.20 1.09
CA ASN A 328 -4.93 2.56 0.11
C ASN A 328 -5.27 4.06 0.13
N ASP A 329 -4.43 4.90 0.71
CA ASP A 329 -4.71 6.34 0.80
C ASP A 329 -4.66 7.04 -0.57
N GLY A 330 -4.05 6.39 -1.57
CA GLY A 330 -4.03 6.85 -2.97
C GLY A 330 -5.22 6.42 -3.81
N MET A 331 -6.22 5.74 -3.25
CA MET A 331 -7.38 5.31 -4.03
C MET A 331 -8.36 6.46 -4.32
N LEU A 332 -9.04 6.38 -5.47
CA LEU A 332 -10.11 7.32 -5.86
C LEU A 332 -9.68 8.79 -5.73
N MET A 333 -8.50 9.09 -6.25
CA MET A 333 -7.86 10.41 -6.16
C MET A 333 -8.08 11.30 -7.39
N ARG A 334 -8.73 10.82 -8.42
CA ARG A 334 -8.82 11.53 -9.71
C ARG A 334 -9.40 12.94 -9.56
N LYS A 335 -10.55 13.05 -8.91
CA LYS A 335 -11.23 14.34 -8.70
C LYS A 335 -10.43 15.25 -7.79
N GLU A 336 -9.91 14.72 -6.70
CA GLU A 336 -9.10 15.48 -5.77
C GLU A 336 -7.81 15.98 -6.43
N ASN A 337 -7.10 15.15 -7.17
CA ASN A 337 -5.90 15.54 -7.91
C ASN A 337 -6.20 16.63 -8.93
N GLN A 338 -7.35 16.56 -9.61
CA GLN A 338 -7.79 17.58 -10.55
C GLN A 338 -8.00 18.93 -9.84
N ILE A 339 -8.70 18.93 -8.71
CA ILE A 339 -8.95 20.15 -7.90
C ILE A 339 -7.64 20.73 -7.37
N ARG A 340 -6.74 19.88 -6.88
CA ARG A 340 -5.46 20.30 -6.30
C ARG A 340 -4.38 20.58 -7.34
N ASN A 341 -4.68 20.38 -8.60
CA ASN A 341 -3.74 20.54 -9.72
C ASN A 341 -2.48 19.65 -9.55
N ILE A 342 -2.69 18.41 -9.13
CA ILE A 342 -1.65 17.40 -9.00
C ILE A 342 -1.66 16.52 -10.26
N SER A 343 -0.49 16.30 -10.87
CA SER A 343 -0.35 15.44 -12.04
C SER A 343 -0.76 14.00 -11.71
N THR A 344 -1.55 13.40 -12.60
CA THR A 344 -2.02 12.01 -12.48
C THR A 344 -1.15 11.01 -13.23
N GLY A 345 -0.01 11.44 -13.76
CA GLY A 345 0.88 10.58 -14.54
C GLY A 345 0.48 10.47 -16.01
N SER A 346 1.10 9.53 -16.72
CA SER A 346 0.85 9.27 -18.13
C SER A 346 -0.43 8.45 -18.33
N SER A 347 -1.01 8.52 -19.53
CA SER A 347 -2.26 7.82 -19.85
C SER A 347 -2.17 6.30 -19.72
N TRP A 348 -0.97 5.71 -19.87
CA TRP A 348 -0.75 4.28 -19.69
C TRP A 348 -0.65 3.84 -18.23
N GLU A 349 -0.49 4.77 -17.28
CA GLU A 349 -0.41 4.50 -15.84
C GLU A 349 -1.79 4.28 -15.20
N GLN A 350 -2.70 3.68 -15.93
CA GLN A 350 -4.05 3.34 -15.47
C GLN A 350 -4.55 2.09 -16.20
N GLY A 351 -5.53 1.39 -15.61
CA GLY A 351 -5.97 0.12 -16.13
C GLY A 351 -4.86 -0.95 -16.07
N VAL A 352 -4.96 -1.96 -16.90
CA VAL A 352 -4.00 -3.09 -16.89
C VAL A 352 -2.60 -2.67 -17.34
N SER A 353 -2.48 -1.64 -18.15
CA SER A 353 -1.19 -1.15 -18.62
C SER A 353 -0.29 -0.64 -17.49
N ASN A 354 -0.87 -0.17 -16.39
CA ASN A 354 -0.12 0.24 -15.20
C ASN A 354 0.72 -0.88 -14.60
N TYR A 355 0.32 -2.13 -14.80
CA TYR A 355 0.98 -3.32 -14.22
C TYR A 355 1.95 -4.02 -15.18
N TRP A 356 2.07 -3.51 -16.40
CA TRP A 356 2.83 -4.18 -17.45
C TRP A 356 4.34 -4.22 -17.22
N GLY A 357 4.88 -3.29 -16.43
CA GLY A 357 6.29 -3.27 -16.07
C GLY A 357 6.70 -4.30 -15.00
N ASN A 358 5.75 -4.97 -14.38
CA ASN A 358 5.98 -5.96 -13.34
C ASN A 358 5.90 -7.36 -13.92
N VAL A 359 6.95 -8.17 -13.76
CA VAL A 359 7.05 -9.51 -14.38
C VAL A 359 5.88 -10.41 -13.99
N LEU A 360 5.49 -10.41 -12.70
CA LEU A 360 4.38 -11.23 -12.23
C LEU A 360 3.07 -10.83 -12.92
N PHE A 361 2.73 -9.56 -12.85
CA PHE A 361 1.45 -9.08 -13.38
C PHE A 361 1.40 -9.12 -14.91
N LYS A 362 2.50 -8.81 -15.56
CA LYS A 362 2.61 -8.92 -17.02
C LYS A 362 2.33 -10.35 -17.48
N ARG A 363 3.00 -11.33 -16.89
CA ARG A 363 2.80 -12.74 -17.24
C ARG A 363 1.39 -13.23 -16.91
N CYS A 364 0.82 -12.79 -15.79
CA CYS A 364 -0.57 -13.05 -15.46
C CYS A 364 -1.51 -12.51 -16.54
N LEU A 365 -1.34 -11.25 -16.92
CA LEU A 365 -2.20 -10.60 -17.92
C LEU A 365 -2.07 -11.22 -19.32
N GLN A 366 -0.93 -11.79 -19.66
CA GLN A 366 -0.74 -12.53 -20.93
C GLN A 366 -1.40 -13.91 -20.90
N THR A 367 -1.87 -14.38 -19.76
CA THR A 367 -2.46 -15.71 -19.59
C THR A 367 -3.98 -15.60 -19.62
N LYS A 368 -4.63 -16.26 -20.59
CA LYS A 368 -6.09 -16.16 -20.78
C LYS A 368 -6.88 -16.59 -19.53
N SER A 369 -6.48 -17.69 -18.88
CA SER A 369 -7.17 -18.16 -17.68
C SER A 369 -7.12 -17.13 -16.55
N PHE A 370 -6.01 -16.40 -16.41
CA PHE A 370 -5.93 -15.31 -15.43
C PHE A 370 -6.82 -14.12 -15.84
N ARG A 371 -6.81 -13.73 -17.11
CA ARG A 371 -7.68 -12.64 -17.58
C ARG A 371 -9.17 -12.95 -17.36
N ASP A 372 -9.56 -14.21 -17.57
CA ASP A 372 -10.95 -14.64 -17.31
C ASP A 372 -11.29 -14.54 -15.82
N GLU A 373 -10.38 -14.95 -14.95
CA GLU A 373 -10.56 -14.83 -13.49
C GLU A 373 -10.55 -13.37 -13.05
N LEU A 374 -9.68 -12.54 -13.62
CA LEU A 374 -9.64 -11.10 -13.36
C LEU A 374 -10.94 -10.41 -13.78
N ASP A 375 -11.45 -10.72 -14.95
CA ASP A 375 -12.70 -10.13 -15.44
C ASP A 375 -13.90 -10.50 -14.56
N LYS A 376 -13.95 -11.74 -14.11
CA LYS A 376 -14.92 -12.21 -13.12
C LYS A 376 -14.80 -11.44 -11.80
N ALA A 377 -13.58 -11.28 -11.31
CA ALA A 377 -13.30 -10.55 -10.08
C ALA A 377 -13.72 -9.07 -10.20
N VAL A 378 -13.34 -8.40 -11.28
CA VAL A 378 -13.69 -7.00 -11.54
C VAL A 378 -15.20 -6.82 -11.58
N LYS A 379 -15.92 -7.69 -12.28
CA LYS A 379 -17.38 -7.62 -12.37
C LYS A 379 -18.06 -7.82 -11.01
N ARG A 380 -17.58 -8.77 -10.22
CA ARG A 380 -18.12 -9.04 -8.87
C ARG A 380 -17.87 -7.87 -7.93
N GLU A 381 -16.65 -7.35 -7.91
CA GLU A 381 -16.30 -6.22 -7.05
C GLU A 381 -17.00 -4.94 -7.46
N TYR A 382 -17.16 -4.70 -8.76
CA TYR A 382 -17.91 -3.55 -9.26
C TYR A 382 -19.38 -3.57 -8.80
N ARG A 383 -20.03 -4.73 -8.85
CA ARG A 383 -21.38 -4.90 -8.28
C ARG A 383 -21.42 -4.71 -6.78
N TYR A 384 -20.42 -5.22 -6.08
CA TYR A 384 -20.29 -5.08 -4.64
C TYR A 384 -20.09 -3.62 -4.24
N MET A 385 -19.24 -2.88 -4.94
CA MET A 385 -19.02 -1.44 -4.75
C MET A 385 -20.08 -0.60 -5.45
N SER A 386 -21.34 -0.92 -5.22
CA SER A 386 -22.49 -0.21 -5.79
C SER A 386 -22.58 1.24 -5.31
N ALA A 387 -23.35 2.07 -6.04
CA ALA A 387 -23.62 3.44 -5.63
C ALA A 387 -24.20 3.50 -4.22
N LYS A 388 -25.14 2.62 -3.91
CA LYS A 388 -25.77 2.55 -2.59
C LYS A 388 -24.75 2.24 -1.49
N ARG A 389 -23.89 1.24 -1.70
CA ARG A 389 -22.88 0.86 -0.72
C ARG A 389 -21.86 1.97 -0.50
N ILE A 390 -21.29 2.47 -1.59
CA ILE A 390 -20.27 3.53 -1.53
C ILE A 390 -20.84 4.78 -0.87
N ASN A 391 -22.00 5.25 -1.30
CA ASN A 391 -22.61 6.48 -0.75
C ASN A 391 -23.00 6.33 0.72
N THR A 392 -23.49 5.17 1.13
CA THR A 392 -23.79 4.89 2.55
C THR A 392 -22.54 4.94 3.41
N MET A 393 -21.46 4.31 2.94
CA MET A 393 -20.16 4.34 3.65
C MET A 393 -19.61 5.76 3.73
N VAL A 394 -19.64 6.49 2.63
CA VAL A 394 -19.15 7.87 2.55
C VAL A 394 -19.93 8.78 3.50
N ASP A 395 -21.25 8.70 3.52
CA ASP A 395 -22.08 9.48 4.45
C ASP A 395 -21.69 9.24 5.91
N HIS A 396 -21.39 7.99 6.25
CA HIS A 396 -20.93 7.65 7.60
C HIS A 396 -19.56 8.27 7.92
N TYR A 397 -18.58 8.10 7.03
CA TYR A 397 -17.25 8.66 7.25
C TYR A 397 -17.25 10.19 7.30
N GLU A 398 -18.01 10.83 6.43
CA GLU A 398 -18.19 12.28 6.44
C GLU A 398 -18.76 12.79 7.76
N SER A 399 -19.72 12.09 8.34
CA SER A 399 -20.31 12.45 9.62
C SER A 399 -19.27 12.53 10.75
N ILE A 400 -18.18 11.78 10.61
CA ILE A 400 -17.07 11.77 11.55
C ILE A 400 -16.02 12.81 11.18
N THR A 401 -15.47 12.74 9.97
CA THR A 401 -14.32 13.58 9.57
C THR A 401 -14.64 15.07 9.58
N ARG A 402 -15.90 15.45 9.25
CA ARG A 402 -16.34 16.85 9.28
C ARG A 402 -16.23 17.50 10.65
N GLN A 403 -16.27 16.72 11.72
CA GLN A 403 -16.13 17.23 13.10
C GLN A 403 -14.70 17.70 13.41
N TYR A 404 -13.71 17.27 12.62
CA TYR A 404 -12.29 17.52 12.86
C TYR A 404 -11.64 18.41 11.83
N LEU A 405 -11.98 18.23 10.54
CA LEU A 405 -11.22 18.84 9.44
C LEU A 405 -11.35 20.37 9.39
N TRP A 406 -12.42 20.92 9.95
CA TRP A 406 -12.69 22.37 9.90
C TRP A 406 -12.40 23.07 11.24
N ARG A 407 -11.72 22.40 12.15
CA ARG A 407 -11.23 22.97 13.40
C ARG A 407 -9.74 22.63 13.59
N THR A 408 -9.07 23.42 14.46
CA THR A 408 -7.68 23.15 14.79
C THR A 408 -7.54 21.82 15.54
N PRO A 409 -6.42 21.06 15.34
CA PRO A 409 -5.28 21.40 14.47
C PRO A 409 -5.45 21.03 13.00
N ASP A 410 -6.42 20.17 12.65
CA ASP A 410 -6.51 19.60 11.31
C ASP A 410 -6.84 20.63 10.24
N SER A 411 -7.62 21.64 10.57
CA SER A 411 -7.98 22.72 9.63
C SER A 411 -6.77 23.49 9.09
N MET A 412 -5.66 23.51 9.82
CA MET A 412 -4.43 24.19 9.41
C MET A 412 -3.74 23.47 8.23
N TYR A 413 -4.06 22.22 8.00
CA TYR A 413 -3.36 21.36 7.03
C TYR A 413 -4.31 20.68 6.06
N GLU A 414 -5.62 20.96 6.13
CA GLU A 414 -6.60 20.39 5.21
C GLU A 414 -6.46 21.02 3.82
N PRO A 415 -6.14 20.23 2.76
CA PRO A 415 -5.92 20.79 1.44
C PRO A 415 -7.18 21.18 0.68
N LEU A 416 -8.35 20.72 1.15
CA LEU A 416 -9.64 20.97 0.49
C LEU A 416 -10.47 21.97 1.29
N THR A 417 -11.20 22.84 0.59
CA THR A 417 -12.30 23.58 1.20
C THR A 417 -13.48 22.65 1.50
N ARG A 418 -14.43 23.09 2.32
CA ARG A 418 -15.66 22.31 2.57
C ARG A 418 -16.39 21.97 1.29
N ALA A 419 -16.54 22.90 0.37
CA ALA A 419 -17.19 22.69 -0.92
C ALA A 419 -16.43 21.69 -1.79
N GLN A 420 -15.10 21.79 -1.82
CA GLN A 420 -14.25 20.84 -2.54
C GLN A 420 -14.31 19.44 -1.93
N TYR A 421 -14.29 19.34 -0.61
CA TYR A 421 -14.46 18.08 0.11
C TYR A 421 -15.79 17.41 -0.27
N ASP A 422 -16.89 18.18 -0.25
CA ASP A 422 -18.21 17.67 -0.63
C ASP A 422 -18.23 17.16 -2.07
N GLU A 423 -17.61 17.89 -2.98
CA GLU A 423 -17.53 17.51 -4.40
C GLU A 423 -16.74 16.21 -4.58
N VAL A 424 -15.57 16.09 -3.93
CA VAL A 424 -14.76 14.88 -4.00
C VAL A 424 -15.50 13.68 -3.41
N ALA A 425 -16.03 13.82 -2.21
CA ALA A 425 -16.74 12.75 -1.51
C ALA A 425 -17.99 12.30 -2.28
N GLY A 426 -18.71 13.23 -2.90
CA GLY A 426 -19.91 12.93 -3.68
C GLY A 426 -19.66 12.22 -5.00
N GLN A 427 -18.41 12.17 -5.47
CA GLN A 427 -18.04 11.57 -6.76
C GLN A 427 -17.29 10.24 -6.66
N LEU A 428 -17.12 9.69 -5.47
CA LEU A 428 -16.31 8.47 -5.31
C LEU A 428 -16.89 7.28 -6.07
N HIS A 429 -18.18 7.08 -6.07
CA HIS A 429 -18.78 6.01 -6.87
C HIS A 429 -18.63 6.27 -8.39
N ASP A 430 -18.76 7.50 -8.83
CA ASP A 430 -18.56 7.85 -10.25
C ASP A 430 -17.13 7.54 -10.68
N GLU A 431 -16.14 7.73 -9.80
CA GLU A 431 -14.76 7.34 -10.06
C GLU A 431 -14.60 5.82 -10.18
N VAL A 432 -15.27 5.04 -9.35
CA VAL A 432 -15.28 3.56 -9.48
C VAL A 432 -15.86 3.17 -10.85
N ALA A 433 -16.95 3.77 -11.26
CA ALA A 433 -17.57 3.52 -12.56
C ALA A 433 -16.64 3.91 -13.72
N GLN A 434 -15.94 5.02 -13.60
CA GLN A 434 -14.95 5.46 -14.58
C GLN A 434 -13.77 4.48 -14.65
N ASN A 435 -13.28 4.03 -13.52
CA ASN A 435 -12.19 3.04 -13.45
C ASN A 435 -12.59 1.70 -14.06
N TYR A 436 -13.86 1.31 -13.93
CA TYR A 436 -14.38 0.12 -14.59
C TYR A 436 -14.32 0.26 -16.12
N ARG A 437 -14.69 1.40 -16.66
CA ARG A 437 -14.57 1.68 -18.10
C ARG A 437 -13.10 1.67 -18.54
N ILE A 438 -12.24 2.34 -17.80
CA ILE A 438 -10.79 2.38 -18.08
C ILE A 438 -10.19 0.97 -18.10
N TYR A 439 -10.58 0.12 -17.13
CA TYR A 439 -10.15 -1.28 -17.11
C TYR A 439 -10.50 -1.99 -18.42
N LYS A 440 -11.77 -1.91 -18.86
CA LYS A 440 -12.20 -2.56 -20.11
C LYS A 440 -11.47 -2.02 -21.34
N GLU A 441 -11.36 -0.71 -21.43
CA GLU A 441 -10.73 -0.03 -22.57
C GLU A 441 -9.21 -0.26 -22.62
N SER A 442 -8.58 -0.52 -21.47
CA SER A 442 -7.13 -0.72 -21.44
C SER A 442 -6.67 -1.97 -22.23
N PHE A 443 -7.54 -2.96 -22.43
CA PHE A 443 -7.25 -4.11 -23.28
C PHE A 443 -7.28 -3.79 -24.78
N ASP A 444 -7.87 -2.68 -25.16
CA ASP A 444 -7.98 -2.26 -26.56
C ASP A 444 -6.74 -1.48 -27.03
N LYS A 445 -5.85 -1.12 -26.14
CA LYS A 445 -4.66 -0.31 -26.43
C LYS A 445 -3.40 -1.16 -26.37
N PRO A 446 -2.39 -0.86 -27.22
CA PRO A 446 -1.07 -1.48 -27.08
C PRO A 446 -0.46 -1.18 -25.71
N MET A 447 0.31 -2.14 -25.18
CA MET A 447 0.93 -2.03 -23.88
C MET A 447 2.19 -1.17 -23.92
N PRO A 448 2.57 -0.53 -22.78
CA PRO A 448 3.80 0.26 -22.71
C PRO A 448 5.05 -0.59 -22.94
N PHE A 449 6.14 0.04 -23.38
CA PHE A 449 7.39 -0.62 -23.71
C PHE A 449 8.57 0.32 -23.43
N PHE A 450 9.77 -0.24 -23.39
CA PHE A 450 11.00 0.51 -23.16
C PHE A 450 11.62 0.98 -24.49
N ILE A 451 12.24 2.15 -24.43
CA ILE A 451 13.05 2.72 -25.50
C ILE A 451 14.52 2.49 -25.15
N ASP A 452 15.27 1.93 -26.10
CA ASP A 452 16.71 1.71 -25.93
C ASP A 452 17.48 3.01 -25.99
N ALA A 453 18.67 3.02 -25.40
CA ALA A 453 19.57 4.15 -25.53
C ALA A 453 19.91 4.41 -27.00
N PRO A 454 19.76 5.64 -27.52
CA PRO A 454 20.10 5.96 -28.89
C PRO A 454 21.58 5.69 -29.21
N GLN A 455 21.88 5.22 -30.42
CA GLN A 455 23.23 4.90 -30.86
C GLN A 455 23.65 5.84 -32.00
N ALA A 456 24.80 6.51 -31.81
CA ALA A 456 25.39 7.36 -32.83
C ALA A 456 26.47 6.61 -33.60
N ALA A 457 26.37 6.62 -34.94
CA ALA A 457 27.36 6.02 -35.85
C ALA A 457 27.28 6.68 -37.22
N ASP A 458 28.43 6.98 -37.81
CA ASP A 458 28.55 7.49 -39.18
C ASP A 458 27.70 8.73 -39.48
N GLY A 459 27.62 9.67 -38.52
CA GLY A 459 26.83 10.89 -38.65
C GLY A 459 25.33 10.69 -38.52
N LYS A 460 24.90 9.47 -38.13
CA LYS A 460 23.50 9.11 -37.91
C LYS A 460 23.23 8.78 -36.46
N LEU A 461 21.99 8.98 -36.05
CA LEU A 461 21.48 8.58 -34.75
C LEU A 461 20.37 7.55 -34.94
N LYS A 462 20.59 6.35 -34.37
CA LYS A 462 19.63 5.25 -34.44
C LYS A 462 18.83 5.17 -33.14
N PHE A 463 17.51 5.11 -33.29
CA PHE A 463 16.56 4.84 -32.21
C PHE A 463 15.98 3.45 -32.38
N SER A 464 15.88 2.71 -31.29
CA SER A 464 15.17 1.44 -31.25
C SER A 464 14.38 1.31 -29.93
N TRP A 465 13.40 0.44 -29.94
CA TRP A 465 12.54 0.18 -28.78
C TRP A 465 12.00 -1.24 -28.84
N ASP A 466 11.46 -1.71 -27.69
CA ASP A 466 10.86 -3.03 -27.63
C ASP A 466 9.54 -3.03 -28.41
N THR A 467 9.21 -4.17 -28.99
CA THR A 467 7.90 -4.38 -29.62
C THR A 467 6.81 -4.31 -28.56
N SER A 468 5.80 -3.49 -28.79
CA SER A 468 4.63 -3.43 -27.92
C SER A 468 3.80 -4.70 -28.03
N TYR A 469 3.01 -4.96 -26.99
CA TYR A 469 2.07 -6.08 -26.93
C TYR A 469 0.65 -5.59 -27.16
N ASP A 470 -0.10 -6.26 -28.02
CA ASP A 470 -1.50 -5.98 -28.28
C ASP A 470 -2.37 -7.20 -27.93
N PHE A 471 -3.31 -7.04 -26.99
CA PHE A 471 -4.19 -8.14 -26.58
C PHE A 471 -5.11 -8.64 -27.70
N ARG A 472 -5.37 -7.82 -28.70
CA ARG A 472 -6.22 -8.16 -29.85
C ARG A 472 -5.45 -8.78 -30.99
N GLY A 473 -4.11 -8.85 -30.89
CA GLY A 473 -3.25 -9.42 -31.91
C GLY A 473 -3.24 -8.64 -33.22
N GLU A 474 -3.56 -7.34 -33.19
CA GLU A 474 -3.54 -6.49 -34.36
C GLU A 474 -2.12 -6.09 -34.74
N ASP A 475 -1.91 -5.76 -36.02
CA ASP A 475 -0.64 -5.20 -36.49
C ASP A 475 -0.41 -3.82 -35.84
N LEU A 476 0.82 -3.60 -35.37
CA LEU A 476 1.21 -2.37 -34.74
C LEU A 476 2.03 -1.47 -35.64
N SER A 477 1.81 -0.18 -35.53
CA SER A 477 2.67 0.85 -36.11
C SER A 477 3.16 1.77 -35.01
N TYR A 478 4.28 2.47 -35.25
CA TYR A 478 4.92 3.33 -34.28
C TYR A 478 5.13 4.73 -34.84
N ASP A 479 4.90 5.73 -33.99
CA ASP A 479 5.21 7.13 -34.25
C ASP A 479 6.32 7.59 -33.33
N VAL A 480 7.36 8.22 -33.86
CA VAL A 480 8.51 8.72 -33.12
C VAL A 480 8.56 10.24 -33.21
N THR A 481 8.78 10.87 -32.09
CA THR A 481 9.01 12.31 -31.98
C THR A 481 10.26 12.56 -31.15
N VAL A 482 11.19 13.38 -31.66
CA VAL A 482 12.35 13.84 -30.92
C VAL A 482 12.27 15.35 -30.82
N ALA A 483 12.43 15.89 -29.61
CA ALA A 483 12.26 17.31 -29.33
C ALA A 483 13.35 17.83 -28.37
N LYS A 484 13.49 19.13 -28.31
CA LYS A 484 14.38 19.83 -27.37
C LYS A 484 13.77 19.99 -25.97
N ASP A 485 12.46 19.81 -25.84
CA ASP A 485 11.69 19.97 -24.60
C ASP A 485 10.95 18.68 -24.23
N TYR A 486 10.69 18.50 -22.93
CA TYR A 486 10.01 17.31 -22.39
C TYR A 486 8.60 17.13 -22.94
N LEU A 487 7.86 18.20 -23.18
CA LEU A 487 6.49 18.14 -23.71
C LEU A 487 6.44 17.88 -25.24
N CYS A 488 7.59 17.79 -25.88
CA CYS A 488 7.71 17.55 -27.32
C CYS A 488 7.01 18.61 -28.17
N GLU A 489 7.11 19.86 -27.78
CA GLU A 489 6.59 21.01 -28.54
C GLU A 489 7.63 21.53 -29.56
N ASP A 490 8.91 21.57 -29.17
CA ASP A 490 10.02 21.97 -30.05
C ASP A 490 10.61 20.75 -30.78
N VAL A 491 9.89 20.26 -31.77
CA VAL A 491 10.21 19.02 -32.49
C VAL A 491 11.35 19.26 -33.49
N ILE A 492 12.38 18.42 -33.42
CA ILE A 492 13.49 18.42 -34.38
C ILE A 492 13.41 17.27 -35.38
N PHE A 493 12.71 16.19 -35.03
CA PHE A 493 12.53 15.02 -35.87
C PHE A 493 11.20 14.34 -35.53
N SER A 494 10.49 13.91 -36.57
CA SER A 494 9.24 13.15 -36.40
C SER A 494 9.11 12.17 -37.56
N LYS A 495 8.68 10.95 -37.25
CA LYS A 495 8.34 9.92 -38.24
C LYS A 495 7.16 9.11 -37.74
N THR A 496 6.20 8.86 -38.63
CA THR A 496 4.96 8.15 -38.34
C THR A 496 4.83 6.86 -39.10
N ASP A 497 3.92 5.99 -38.68
CA ASP A 497 3.56 4.74 -39.37
C ASP A 497 4.74 3.80 -39.60
N LEU A 498 5.65 3.70 -38.63
CA LEU A 498 6.77 2.77 -38.72
C LEU A 498 6.29 1.34 -38.42
N ALA A 499 6.54 0.42 -39.30
CA ALA A 499 6.22 -1.00 -39.12
C ALA A 499 7.25 -1.71 -38.23
N LEU A 500 8.47 -1.22 -38.16
CA LEU A 500 9.56 -1.78 -37.37
C LEU A 500 9.82 -0.92 -36.14
N PRO A 501 10.29 -1.52 -35.04
CA PRO A 501 10.56 -0.80 -33.81
C PRO A 501 11.92 -0.08 -33.82
N GLU A 502 12.24 0.59 -34.92
CA GLU A 502 13.48 1.34 -35.10
C GLU A 502 13.35 2.42 -36.15
N THR A 503 14.18 3.45 -36.05
CA THR A 503 14.32 4.50 -37.04
C THR A 503 15.69 5.15 -36.94
N VAL A 504 16.08 5.87 -37.98
CA VAL A 504 17.37 6.57 -38.06
C VAL A 504 17.12 8.00 -38.50
N THR A 505 17.84 8.96 -37.89
CA THR A 505 17.89 10.35 -38.32
C THR A 505 19.34 10.80 -38.44
N ASP A 506 19.55 11.96 -39.06
CA ASP A 506 20.84 12.62 -39.00
C ASP A 506 21.19 12.99 -37.55
N LEU A 507 22.49 12.95 -37.22
CA LEU A 507 22.95 13.29 -35.89
C LEU A 507 22.65 14.76 -35.59
N PRO A 508 21.84 15.08 -34.56
CA PRO A 508 21.58 16.47 -34.19
C PRO A 508 22.80 17.11 -33.52
N GLY A 509 22.78 18.41 -33.36
CA GLY A 509 23.81 19.14 -32.60
C GLY A 509 23.86 18.68 -31.13
N ASP A 510 24.94 19.06 -30.43
CA ASP A 510 25.10 18.79 -29.02
C ASP A 510 23.95 19.40 -28.20
N GLY A 511 23.50 18.68 -27.19
CA GLY A 511 22.42 19.12 -26.32
C GLY A 511 21.63 18.00 -25.71
N GLN A 512 20.62 18.36 -24.95
CA GLN A 512 19.67 17.44 -24.38
C GLN A 512 18.44 17.33 -25.28
N TYR A 513 18.02 16.10 -25.53
CA TYR A 513 16.86 15.81 -26.35
C TYR A 513 15.92 14.85 -25.64
N PHE A 514 14.65 14.91 -26.00
CA PHE A 514 13.61 14.04 -25.50
C PHE A 514 13.01 13.22 -26.62
N ILE A 515 12.85 11.92 -26.40
CA ILE A 515 12.24 11.02 -27.38
C ILE A 515 10.91 10.51 -26.83
N ARG A 516 9.90 10.49 -27.69
CA ARG A 516 8.59 9.89 -27.42
C ARG A 516 8.27 8.92 -28.54
N VAL A 517 7.86 7.71 -28.17
CA VAL A 517 7.39 6.68 -29.11
C VAL A 517 5.98 6.28 -28.72
N ARG A 518 5.08 6.28 -29.68
CA ARG A 518 3.69 5.86 -29.52
C ARG A 518 3.42 4.66 -30.41
N ALA A 519 2.94 3.55 -29.81
CA ALA A 519 2.43 2.40 -30.53
C ALA A 519 0.94 2.58 -30.83
N ARG A 520 0.52 2.16 -32.03
CA ARG A 520 -0.89 2.19 -32.46
C ARG A 520 -1.28 0.85 -33.07
N ASN A 521 -2.51 0.40 -32.76
CA ASN A 521 -3.16 -0.77 -33.38
C ASN A 521 -4.19 -0.36 -34.44
#